data_3b16515da3268769d41ab59dbe90d723
#
_entry.id   3b16515da3268769d41ab59dbe90d723
#
_cell.length_a   1.000
_cell.length_b   1.000
_cell.length_c   1.000
_cell.angle_alpha   90.00
_cell.angle_beta   90.00
_cell.angle_gamma   90.00
#
_symmetry.space_group_name_H-M   'P 1'
#
loop_
_entity.id
_entity.type
_entity.pdbx_description
1 polymer ?
#
loop_
_entity_poly.entity_id
_entity_poly.type
_entity_poly.pdbx_seq_one_letter_code
_entity_poly.pdbx_strand_id
1 'polypeptide(L)'
;MTILTHIGIDTIVSCLGRKAIEKQIHLSSWAEDVGVTRFFASEYGTDIEYFPESAIEPPHQIKLKVRAHLRKMRRLEHTFIVTGPYSDIFFSALTEAPSAGIFDVKAKHAHMLGDGDGPISFTAMNDVGKFVVAALINHVVSLNATLVVHSFTTTPNEIRREFERQTRTKWEASYLALQDLKKWEKEAYQIYSPLATVLTLRRIWTEGGTLHKFYDDSLLGFVETETLEDQVKLSIAKQIGKVPRGQSLLRTLSAV
;
A
#
# COMPACT_ATOMS: atom_id res chain seq x y z
N MET A 1 0.93 -28.41 21.70
CA MET A 1 -0.47 -27.92 21.60
C MET A 1 -0.47 -26.46 21.94
N THR A 2 -0.85 -25.63 21.02
CA THR A 2 -0.47 -24.22 20.94
C THR A 2 -1.45 -23.33 21.75
N ILE A 3 -0.96 -22.24 22.34
CA ILE A 3 -1.74 -21.25 23.09
C ILE A 3 -3.01 -20.77 22.34
N LEU A 4 -3.00 -20.72 21.02
CA LEU A 4 -4.10 -20.25 20.17
C LEU A 4 -5.41 -21.09 20.35
N THR A 5 -5.32 -22.40 20.52
CA THR A 5 -6.53 -23.24 20.69
C THR A 5 -7.23 -23.04 22.06
N HIS A 6 -6.49 -22.60 23.07
CA HIS A 6 -7.02 -22.44 24.42
C HIS A 6 -7.78 -21.12 24.65
N ILE A 7 -7.60 -20.13 23.74
CA ILE A 7 -8.20 -18.79 23.88
C ILE A 7 -9.27 -18.50 22.81
N GLY A 8 -9.67 -19.51 22.02
CA GLY A 8 -10.78 -19.40 21.07
C GLY A 8 -10.53 -18.45 19.89
N ILE A 9 -9.27 -18.34 19.41
CA ILE A 9 -8.96 -17.56 18.23
C ILE A 9 -9.43 -18.31 16.97
N ASP A 10 -10.30 -17.70 16.20
CA ASP A 10 -10.81 -18.19 14.92
C ASP A 10 -10.25 -17.47 13.70
N THR A 11 -9.74 -16.25 13.87
CA THR A 11 -9.29 -15.38 12.79
C THR A 11 -7.92 -14.78 13.09
N ILE A 12 -7.03 -14.78 12.10
CA ILE A 12 -5.73 -14.10 12.13
C ILE A 12 -5.70 -13.00 11.06
N VAL A 13 -5.36 -11.78 11.46
CA VAL A 13 -5.03 -10.68 10.56
C VAL A 13 -3.53 -10.47 10.58
N SER A 14 -2.85 -10.82 9.49
CA SER A 14 -1.41 -10.69 9.36
C SER A 14 -1.03 -9.28 8.89
N CYS A 15 -0.16 -8.61 9.63
CA CYS A 15 0.38 -7.28 9.30
C CYS A 15 1.91 -7.32 9.27
N LEU A 16 2.48 -8.33 8.63
CA LEU A 16 3.93 -8.53 8.54
C LEU A 16 4.55 -7.61 7.49
N GLY A 17 5.64 -6.93 7.86
CA GLY A 17 6.43 -6.13 6.92
C GLY A 17 7.17 -7.00 5.89
N ARG A 18 7.66 -6.37 4.83
CA ARG A 18 8.28 -7.00 3.66
C ARG A 18 9.28 -8.12 3.97
N LYS A 19 10.17 -7.91 4.93
CA LYS A 19 11.21 -8.89 5.33
C LYS A 19 10.65 -10.15 6.01
N ALA A 20 9.39 -10.13 6.43
CA ALA A 20 8.76 -11.21 7.17
C ALA A 20 7.57 -11.82 6.43
N ILE A 21 7.22 -11.34 5.23
CA ILE A 21 6.04 -11.78 4.47
C ILE A 21 6.04 -13.30 4.25
N GLU A 22 7.18 -13.92 3.92
CA GLU A 22 7.29 -15.36 3.67
C GLU A 22 6.97 -16.20 4.91
N LYS A 23 7.15 -15.66 6.12
CA LYS A 23 6.80 -16.35 7.38
C LYS A 23 5.30 -16.67 7.48
N GLN A 24 4.45 -16.00 6.69
CA GLN A 24 3.02 -16.30 6.63
C GLN A 24 2.73 -17.72 6.16
N ILE A 25 3.62 -18.34 5.38
CA ILE A 25 3.48 -19.74 4.94
C ILE A 25 3.46 -20.68 6.16
N HIS A 26 4.41 -20.54 7.07
CA HIS A 26 4.44 -21.33 8.30
C HIS A 26 3.33 -20.94 9.26
N LEU A 27 3.08 -19.62 9.43
CA LEU A 27 2.05 -19.12 10.32
C LEU A 27 0.66 -19.64 9.93
N SER A 28 0.31 -19.63 8.65
CA SER A 28 -0.97 -20.12 8.16
C SER A 28 -1.11 -21.64 8.28
N SER A 29 -0.03 -22.40 8.04
CA SER A 29 -0.04 -23.85 8.28
C SER A 29 -0.30 -24.18 9.76
N TRP A 30 0.40 -23.52 10.67
CA TRP A 30 0.16 -23.69 12.12
C TRP A 30 -1.23 -23.23 12.54
N ALA A 31 -1.75 -22.15 11.93
CA ALA A 31 -3.11 -21.68 12.17
C ALA A 31 -4.14 -22.74 11.81
N GLU A 32 -4.03 -23.38 10.62
CA GLU A 32 -4.91 -24.45 10.19
C GLU A 32 -4.82 -25.67 11.12
N ASP A 33 -3.61 -26.05 11.53
CA ASP A 33 -3.37 -27.21 12.41
C ASP A 33 -4.03 -27.05 13.78
N VAL A 34 -4.15 -25.81 14.27
CA VAL A 34 -4.76 -25.50 15.57
C VAL A 34 -6.23 -25.10 15.49
N GLY A 35 -6.83 -25.15 14.30
CA GLY A 35 -8.27 -24.94 14.12
C GLY A 35 -8.67 -23.47 13.89
N VAL A 36 -7.74 -22.57 13.58
CA VAL A 36 -8.08 -21.24 13.06
C VAL A 36 -8.76 -21.41 11.71
N THR A 37 -9.84 -20.67 11.47
CA THR A 37 -10.68 -20.81 10.29
C THR A 37 -10.46 -19.73 9.24
N ARG A 38 -9.93 -18.55 9.62
CA ARG A 38 -9.77 -17.39 8.73
C ARG A 38 -8.37 -16.77 8.84
N PHE A 39 -7.81 -16.40 7.68
CA PHE A 39 -6.50 -15.77 7.59
C PHE A 39 -6.52 -14.60 6.60
N PHE A 40 -6.38 -13.39 7.12
CA PHE A 40 -6.15 -12.20 6.31
C PHE A 40 -4.66 -12.04 6.09
N ALA A 41 -4.24 -12.21 4.85
CA ALA A 41 -2.82 -12.13 4.52
C ALA A 41 -2.30 -10.68 4.50
N SER A 42 -1.02 -10.50 4.81
CA SER A 42 -0.35 -9.19 4.70
C SER A 42 -0.11 -8.83 3.24
N GLU A 43 -1.18 -8.43 2.55
CA GLU A 43 -1.17 -7.99 1.16
C GLU A 43 -1.03 -6.48 1.06
N TYR A 44 -1.97 -5.74 1.51
CA TYR A 44 -2.03 -4.28 1.72
C TYR A 44 -1.12 -3.45 0.81
N GLY A 45 -1.29 -3.57 -0.51
CA GLY A 45 -0.47 -2.89 -1.51
C GLY A 45 -1.00 -3.12 -2.92
N THR A 46 -0.09 -3.05 -3.91
CA THR A 46 -0.40 -3.26 -5.34
C THR A 46 -1.02 -4.64 -5.58
N ASP A 47 -1.96 -4.73 -6.52
CA ASP A 47 -2.45 -6.03 -6.98
C ASP A 47 -1.36 -6.74 -7.81
N ILE A 48 -0.93 -7.86 -7.29
CA ILE A 48 0.18 -8.64 -7.85
C ILE A 48 -0.24 -9.60 -8.96
N GLU A 49 -1.54 -9.71 -9.24
CA GLU A 49 -2.10 -10.65 -10.22
C GLU A 49 -3.04 -9.97 -11.25
N TYR A 50 -3.32 -8.66 -11.12
CA TYR A 50 -4.28 -7.99 -11.98
C TYR A 50 -3.84 -7.93 -13.45
N PHE A 51 -2.56 -7.64 -13.69
CA PHE A 51 -1.95 -7.71 -15.00
C PHE A 51 -0.97 -8.89 -15.04
N PRO A 52 -0.88 -9.62 -16.16
CA PRO A 52 0.10 -10.72 -16.29
C PRO A 52 1.54 -10.27 -15.99
N GLU A 53 1.88 -9.03 -16.34
CA GLU A 53 3.19 -8.43 -16.11
C GLU A 53 3.47 -8.23 -14.62
N SER A 54 2.44 -8.04 -13.80
CA SER A 54 2.61 -7.91 -12.34
C SER A 54 3.21 -9.15 -11.71
N ALA A 55 2.91 -10.32 -12.25
CA ALA A 55 3.40 -11.60 -11.72
C ALA A 55 4.91 -11.80 -11.87
N ILE A 56 5.59 -11.07 -12.76
CA ILE A 56 7.05 -11.18 -12.96
C ILE A 56 7.84 -10.15 -12.15
N GLU A 57 7.18 -9.18 -11.55
CA GLU A 57 7.84 -8.13 -10.78
C GLU A 57 8.54 -8.66 -9.53
N PRO A 58 9.82 -8.31 -9.30
CA PRO A 58 10.60 -8.85 -8.18
C PRO A 58 9.95 -8.66 -6.81
N PRO A 59 9.36 -7.49 -6.46
CA PRO A 59 8.73 -7.32 -5.15
C PRO A 59 7.46 -8.14 -4.94
N HIS A 60 6.88 -8.71 -5.99
CA HIS A 60 5.66 -9.50 -5.92
C HIS A 60 5.90 -10.99 -5.65
N GLN A 61 7.10 -11.51 -5.94
CA GLN A 61 7.40 -12.95 -5.92
C GLN A 61 7.09 -13.62 -4.59
N ILE A 62 7.45 -12.99 -3.47
CA ILE A 62 7.21 -13.58 -2.14
C ILE A 62 5.71 -13.61 -1.83
N LYS A 63 4.97 -12.57 -2.19
CA LYS A 63 3.52 -12.52 -1.99
C LYS A 63 2.81 -13.56 -2.84
N LEU A 64 3.23 -13.76 -4.10
CA LEU A 64 2.69 -14.81 -4.97
C LEU A 64 2.87 -16.20 -4.38
N LYS A 65 4.03 -16.49 -3.76
CA LYS A 65 4.24 -17.76 -3.03
C LYS A 65 3.25 -17.92 -1.87
N VAL A 66 3.02 -16.85 -1.10
CA VAL A 66 2.07 -16.87 0.02
C VAL A 66 0.65 -17.10 -0.49
N ARG A 67 0.20 -16.38 -1.54
CA ARG A 67 -1.12 -16.61 -2.16
C ARG A 67 -1.28 -18.03 -2.65
N ALA A 68 -0.28 -18.56 -3.37
CA ALA A 68 -0.29 -19.93 -3.86
C ALA A 68 -0.37 -20.98 -2.74
N HIS A 69 0.27 -20.71 -1.59
CA HIS A 69 0.19 -21.57 -0.42
C HIS A 69 -1.20 -21.52 0.21
N LEU A 70 -1.73 -20.34 0.50
CA LEU A 70 -3.04 -20.16 1.12
C LEU A 70 -4.18 -20.75 0.28
N ARG A 71 -4.13 -20.61 -1.05
CA ARG A 71 -5.13 -21.20 -1.95
C ARG A 71 -5.15 -22.73 -1.96
N LYS A 72 -4.12 -23.40 -1.45
CA LYS A 72 -4.05 -24.88 -1.32
C LYS A 72 -4.58 -25.37 0.03
N MET A 73 -4.79 -24.49 0.98
CA MET A 73 -5.28 -24.85 2.30
C MET A 73 -6.75 -25.29 2.21
N ARG A 74 -7.13 -26.27 2.99
CA ARG A 74 -8.46 -26.91 2.88
C ARG A 74 -9.47 -26.42 3.90
N ARG A 75 -8.97 -26.02 5.07
CA ARG A 75 -9.81 -25.63 6.21
C ARG A 75 -9.63 -24.17 6.59
N LEU A 76 -8.54 -23.54 6.14
CA LEU A 76 -8.24 -22.14 6.42
C LEU A 76 -8.72 -21.27 5.23
N GLU A 77 -9.75 -20.50 5.47
CA GLU A 77 -10.22 -19.47 4.53
C GLU A 77 -9.22 -18.31 4.46
N HIS A 78 -9.05 -17.73 3.28
CA HIS A 78 -8.13 -16.62 3.10
C HIS A 78 -8.81 -15.38 2.53
N THR A 79 -8.28 -14.21 2.91
CA THR A 79 -8.68 -12.91 2.35
C THR A 79 -7.43 -12.11 2.01
N PHE A 80 -7.38 -11.59 0.78
CA PHE A 80 -6.37 -10.66 0.31
C PHE A 80 -6.99 -9.29 0.14
N ILE A 81 -6.44 -8.25 0.77
CA ILE A 81 -6.90 -6.87 0.62
C ILE A 81 -5.84 -6.09 -0.14
N VAL A 82 -6.19 -5.70 -1.35
CA VAL A 82 -5.38 -4.89 -2.27
C VAL A 82 -5.75 -3.43 -2.08
N THR A 83 -4.80 -2.59 -1.73
CA THR A 83 -5.04 -1.18 -1.36
C THR A 83 -4.36 -0.18 -2.30
N GLY A 84 -3.49 -0.65 -3.20
CA GLY A 84 -2.58 0.26 -3.89
C GLY A 84 -1.58 0.95 -2.94
N PRO A 85 -1.02 2.09 -3.33
CA PRO A 85 -0.11 2.89 -2.50
C PRO A 85 -0.84 3.58 -1.35
N TYR A 86 -0.13 3.72 -0.22
CA TYR A 86 -0.62 4.54 0.89
C TYR A 86 -0.36 6.02 0.61
N SER A 87 -1.44 6.83 0.62
CA SER A 87 -1.34 8.28 0.48
C SER A 87 -0.43 8.91 1.54
N ASP A 88 -0.49 8.43 2.77
CA ASP A 88 0.36 8.86 3.89
C ASP A 88 1.86 8.82 3.60
N ILE A 89 2.29 7.81 2.84
CA ILE A 89 3.70 7.61 2.47
C ILE A 89 4.01 8.33 1.15
N PHE A 90 3.09 8.23 0.19
CA PHE A 90 3.30 8.83 -1.13
C PHE A 90 3.40 10.35 -1.07
N PHE A 91 2.63 11.02 -0.20
CA PHE A 91 2.62 12.47 -0.03
C PHE A 91 3.73 12.98 0.90
N SER A 92 4.56 12.09 1.44
CA SER A 92 5.67 12.47 2.30
C SER A 92 6.89 12.91 1.51
N ALA A 93 7.78 13.68 2.16
CA ALA A 93 9.12 13.91 1.66
C ALA A 93 9.99 12.68 1.92
N LEU A 94 10.19 11.84 0.90
CA LEU A 94 11.14 10.72 0.95
C LEU A 94 12.55 11.28 0.80
N THR A 95 13.18 11.64 1.92
CA THR A 95 14.53 12.23 1.95
C THR A 95 15.61 11.29 1.41
N GLU A 96 15.38 9.97 1.46
CA GLU A 96 16.32 8.94 1.00
C GLU A 96 16.28 8.71 -0.51
N ALA A 97 15.19 9.09 -1.17
CA ALA A 97 15.01 8.95 -2.62
C ALA A 97 14.18 10.11 -3.19
N PRO A 98 14.68 11.35 -3.17
CA PRO A 98 13.92 12.51 -3.66
C PRO A 98 13.47 12.33 -5.11
N SER A 99 14.32 11.69 -5.91
CA SER A 99 14.06 11.40 -7.33
C SER A 99 12.94 10.38 -7.57
N ALA A 100 12.52 9.63 -6.56
CA ALA A 100 11.41 8.67 -6.66
C ALA A 100 10.02 9.31 -6.49
N GLY A 101 9.94 10.64 -6.51
CA GLY A 101 8.71 11.41 -6.34
C GLY A 101 8.50 11.83 -4.89
N ILE A 102 8.42 13.14 -4.66
CA ILE A 102 8.22 13.75 -3.34
C ILE A 102 7.33 14.98 -3.41
N PHE A 103 6.73 15.30 -2.26
CA PHE A 103 6.04 16.56 -2.00
C PHE A 103 6.68 17.21 -0.77
N ASP A 104 7.62 18.15 -0.98
CA ASP A 104 8.34 18.82 0.10
C ASP A 104 7.65 20.12 0.52
N VAL A 105 6.99 20.08 1.67
CA VAL A 105 6.26 21.25 2.23
C VAL A 105 7.20 22.37 2.61
N LYS A 106 8.42 22.08 3.06
CA LYS A 106 9.37 23.10 3.49
C LYS A 106 10.00 23.82 2.30
N ALA A 107 10.40 23.05 1.28
CA ALA A 107 10.97 23.59 0.05
C ALA A 107 9.91 24.20 -0.88
N LYS A 108 8.61 23.90 -0.69
CA LYS A 108 7.53 24.23 -1.64
C LYS A 108 7.82 23.66 -3.03
N HIS A 109 8.25 22.43 -3.07
CA HIS A 109 8.65 21.75 -4.28
C HIS A 109 8.00 20.36 -4.38
N ALA A 110 7.51 20.04 -5.58
CA ALA A 110 7.04 18.69 -5.91
C ALA A 110 7.92 18.11 -7.02
N HIS A 111 8.50 16.94 -6.76
CA HIS A 111 9.15 16.15 -7.79
C HIS A 111 8.24 14.99 -8.16
N MET A 112 7.78 14.97 -9.41
CA MET A 112 6.76 14.05 -9.90
C MET A 112 7.30 13.11 -10.96
N LEU A 113 6.69 11.95 -11.07
CA LEU A 113 7.06 10.93 -12.06
C LEU A 113 6.12 11.03 -13.27
N GLY A 114 6.66 10.81 -14.47
CA GLY A 114 5.93 11.01 -15.72
C GLY A 114 5.63 12.49 -15.94
N ASP A 115 4.48 12.78 -16.51
CA ASP A 115 3.94 14.14 -16.72
C ASP A 115 3.11 14.65 -15.51
N GLY A 116 2.88 13.80 -14.54
CA GLY A 116 2.08 14.10 -13.35
C GLY A 116 0.57 14.07 -13.56
N ASP A 117 0.07 13.73 -14.75
CA ASP A 117 -1.36 13.70 -15.07
C ASP A 117 -1.95 12.28 -15.10
N GLY A 118 -1.10 11.24 -15.02
CA GLY A 118 -1.54 9.85 -14.87
C GLY A 118 -2.26 9.65 -13.53
N PRO A 119 -3.51 9.14 -13.52
CA PRO A 119 -4.24 8.90 -12.28
C PRO A 119 -3.65 7.71 -11.50
N ILE A 120 -3.70 7.82 -10.17
CA ILE A 120 -3.26 6.79 -9.22
C ILE A 120 -4.35 6.64 -8.17
N SER A 121 -4.76 5.40 -7.89
CA SER A 121 -5.67 5.11 -6.77
C SER A 121 -4.88 4.90 -5.49
N PHE A 122 -5.31 5.55 -4.43
CA PHE A 122 -4.67 5.58 -3.12
C PHE A 122 -5.59 5.06 -2.04
N THR A 123 -5.00 4.47 -1.01
CA THR A 123 -5.70 4.21 0.25
C THR A 123 -4.96 4.90 1.40
N ALA A 124 -5.68 5.62 2.26
CA ALA A 124 -5.12 6.14 3.50
C ALA A 124 -4.86 4.98 4.48
N MET A 125 -3.76 5.02 5.23
CA MET A 125 -3.40 3.93 6.16
C MET A 125 -4.49 3.66 7.20
N ASN A 126 -5.19 4.70 7.65
CA ASN A 126 -6.31 4.56 8.56
C ASN A 126 -7.49 3.81 7.91
N ASP A 127 -7.75 4.04 6.62
CA ASP A 127 -8.84 3.37 5.90
C ASP A 127 -8.54 1.89 5.62
N VAL A 128 -7.26 1.51 5.51
CA VAL A 128 -6.90 0.08 5.45
C VAL A 128 -7.48 -0.68 6.64
N GLY A 129 -7.37 -0.12 7.84
CA GLY A 129 -7.96 -0.70 9.06
C GLY A 129 -9.48 -0.80 8.97
N LYS A 130 -10.16 0.23 8.46
CA LYS A 130 -11.61 0.23 8.26
C LYS A 130 -12.05 -0.85 7.26
N PHE A 131 -11.35 -0.98 6.14
CA PHE A 131 -11.62 -2.03 5.14
C PHE A 131 -11.38 -3.44 5.69
N VAL A 132 -10.33 -3.65 6.50
CA VAL A 132 -10.11 -4.92 7.20
C VAL A 132 -11.28 -5.25 8.12
N VAL A 133 -11.75 -4.29 8.92
CA VAL A 133 -12.90 -4.48 9.81
C VAL A 133 -14.17 -4.76 9.01
N ALA A 134 -14.42 -4.02 7.93
CA ALA A 134 -15.57 -4.25 7.06
C ALA A 134 -15.54 -5.66 6.43
N ALA A 135 -14.37 -6.12 5.98
CA ALA A 135 -14.19 -7.46 5.45
C ALA A 135 -14.35 -8.57 6.52
N LEU A 136 -13.93 -8.29 7.77
CA LEU A 136 -14.16 -9.21 8.90
C LEU A 136 -15.65 -9.39 9.19
N ILE A 137 -16.42 -8.30 9.15
CA ILE A 137 -17.87 -8.29 9.38
C ILE A 137 -18.61 -8.96 8.20
N ASN A 138 -18.18 -8.69 6.96
CA ASN A 138 -18.80 -9.22 5.74
C ASN A 138 -18.13 -10.53 5.30
N HIS A 139 -18.37 -11.60 6.05
CA HIS A 139 -17.76 -12.92 5.79
C HIS A 139 -18.02 -13.43 4.36
N VAL A 140 -19.25 -13.30 3.87
CA VAL A 140 -19.64 -13.82 2.54
C VAL A 140 -18.82 -13.14 1.42
N VAL A 141 -18.56 -11.85 1.53
CA VAL A 141 -17.80 -11.06 0.55
C VAL A 141 -16.30 -11.37 0.64
N SER A 142 -15.81 -11.62 1.85
CA SER A 142 -14.37 -11.80 2.11
C SER A 142 -13.89 -13.25 2.07
N LEU A 143 -14.80 -14.22 1.93
CA LEU A 143 -14.50 -15.65 1.89
C LEU A 143 -13.68 -16.03 0.67
N ASN A 144 -12.42 -16.45 0.87
CA ASN A 144 -11.47 -16.84 -0.18
C ASN A 144 -11.37 -15.82 -1.32
N ALA A 145 -11.44 -14.53 -0.96
CA ALA A 145 -11.54 -13.41 -1.89
C ALA A 145 -10.25 -12.59 -1.98
N THR A 146 -10.07 -11.95 -3.13
CA THR A 146 -9.18 -10.80 -3.30
C THR A 146 -10.06 -9.56 -3.42
N LEU A 147 -9.97 -8.66 -2.45
CA LEU A 147 -10.75 -7.43 -2.39
C LEU A 147 -9.87 -6.24 -2.77
N VAL A 148 -10.29 -5.51 -3.77
CA VAL A 148 -9.60 -4.30 -4.25
C VAL A 148 -10.32 -3.09 -3.69
N VAL A 149 -9.65 -2.32 -2.85
CA VAL A 149 -10.22 -1.16 -2.16
C VAL A 149 -9.37 0.09 -2.34
N HIS A 150 -9.99 1.26 -2.23
CA HIS A 150 -9.29 2.54 -2.28
C HIS A 150 -10.01 3.62 -1.48
N SER A 151 -9.30 4.66 -1.08
CA SER A 151 -9.91 5.86 -0.48
C SER A 151 -10.31 6.86 -1.56
N PHE A 152 -9.43 7.11 -2.52
CA PHE A 152 -9.66 8.03 -3.63
C PHE A 152 -8.68 7.80 -4.78
N THR A 153 -9.04 8.33 -5.95
CA THR A 153 -8.16 8.38 -7.14
C THR A 153 -7.86 9.83 -7.47
N THR A 154 -6.59 10.15 -7.73
CA THR A 154 -6.13 11.51 -8.08
C THR A 154 -4.85 11.46 -8.91
N THR A 155 -4.36 12.61 -9.39
CA THR A 155 -3.11 12.72 -10.12
C THR A 155 -2.04 13.44 -9.31
N PRO A 156 -0.73 13.21 -9.56
CA PRO A 156 0.35 13.97 -8.91
C PRO A 156 0.20 15.48 -9.05
N ASN A 157 -0.28 15.97 -10.20
CA ASN A 157 -0.54 17.40 -10.41
C ASN A 157 -1.71 17.92 -9.57
N GLU A 158 -2.76 17.11 -9.34
CA GLU A 158 -3.85 17.47 -8.42
C GLU A 158 -3.38 17.50 -6.97
N ILE A 159 -2.56 16.53 -6.57
CA ILE A 159 -1.93 16.54 -5.23
C ILE A 159 -1.13 17.82 -5.04
N ARG A 160 -0.27 18.22 -6.00
CA ARG A 160 0.49 19.48 -5.93
C ARG A 160 -0.44 20.68 -5.80
N ARG A 161 -1.50 20.76 -6.63
CA ARG A 161 -2.50 21.84 -6.57
C ARG A 161 -3.16 21.93 -5.20
N GLU A 162 -3.45 20.79 -4.58
CA GLU A 162 -4.03 20.76 -3.25
C GLU A 162 -3.05 21.22 -2.16
N PHE A 163 -1.76 20.85 -2.26
CA PHE A 163 -0.71 21.44 -1.40
C PHE A 163 -0.62 22.94 -1.58
N GLU A 164 -0.64 23.49 -2.80
CA GLU A 164 -0.66 24.93 -3.07
C GLU A 164 -1.86 25.61 -2.42
N ARG A 165 -3.05 25.02 -2.56
CA ARG A 165 -4.30 25.53 -1.98
C ARG A 165 -4.20 25.65 -0.46
N GLN A 166 -3.77 24.59 0.21
CA GLN A 166 -3.70 24.56 1.68
C GLN A 166 -2.56 25.41 2.25
N THR A 167 -1.43 25.46 1.56
CA THR A 167 -0.28 26.29 1.98
C THR A 167 -0.39 27.74 1.52
N ARG A 168 -1.37 28.08 0.68
CA ARG A 168 -1.56 29.41 0.05
C ARG A 168 -0.29 29.94 -0.63
N THR A 169 0.50 29.04 -1.21
CA THR A 169 1.78 29.35 -1.85
C THR A 169 1.91 28.52 -3.11
N LYS A 170 2.44 29.11 -4.18
CA LYS A 170 2.81 28.37 -5.39
C LYS A 170 4.00 27.47 -5.09
N TRP A 171 4.00 26.29 -5.72
CA TRP A 171 5.04 25.31 -5.58
C TRP A 171 5.80 25.15 -6.89
N GLU A 172 7.10 25.02 -6.79
CA GLU A 172 7.91 24.57 -7.91
C GLU A 172 7.62 23.11 -8.20
N ALA A 173 7.68 22.75 -9.49
CA ALA A 173 7.45 21.39 -9.95
C ALA A 173 8.58 20.94 -10.87
N SER A 174 9.09 19.75 -10.64
CA SER A 174 9.99 19.07 -11.55
C SER A 174 9.45 17.69 -11.90
N TYR A 175 9.81 17.18 -13.06
CA TYR A 175 9.26 15.93 -13.59
C TYR A 175 10.40 15.02 -14.00
N LEU A 176 10.32 13.74 -13.62
CA LEU A 176 11.20 12.69 -14.07
C LEU A 176 10.51 11.87 -15.13
N ALA A 177 11.09 11.80 -16.31
CA ALA A 177 10.55 10.96 -17.38
C ALA A 177 10.50 9.48 -16.95
N LEU A 178 9.44 8.78 -17.34
CA LEU A 178 9.25 7.37 -16.99
C LEU A 178 10.41 6.48 -17.49
N GLN A 179 11.05 6.86 -18.61
CA GLN A 179 12.22 6.14 -19.13
C GLN A 179 13.43 6.24 -18.20
N ASP A 180 13.65 7.40 -17.56
CA ASP A 180 14.74 7.59 -16.60
C ASP A 180 14.47 6.82 -15.31
N LEU A 181 13.21 6.79 -14.87
CA LEU A 181 12.80 5.97 -13.72
C LEU A 181 13.10 4.47 -13.98
N LYS A 182 12.76 3.96 -15.18
CA LYS A 182 13.06 2.57 -15.58
C LYS A 182 14.57 2.29 -15.59
N LYS A 183 15.37 3.24 -16.06
CA LYS A 183 16.83 3.13 -16.04
C LYS A 183 17.35 3.04 -14.61
N TRP A 184 16.92 3.93 -13.75
CA TRP A 184 17.33 3.93 -12.33
C TRP A 184 16.88 2.67 -11.59
N GLU A 185 15.68 2.19 -11.85
CA GLU A 185 15.18 0.92 -11.33
C GLU A 185 16.13 -0.23 -11.70
N LYS A 186 16.49 -0.34 -12.99
CA LYS A 186 17.41 -1.37 -13.47
C LYS A 186 18.79 -1.27 -12.80
N GLU A 187 19.35 -0.06 -12.72
CA GLU A 187 20.63 0.20 -12.05
C GLU A 187 20.55 -0.18 -10.56
N ALA A 188 19.47 0.18 -9.88
CA ALA A 188 19.27 -0.14 -8.47
C ALA A 188 19.26 -1.66 -8.21
N TYR A 189 18.67 -2.46 -9.09
CA TYR A 189 18.75 -3.93 -8.99
C TYR A 189 20.16 -4.46 -9.21
N GLN A 190 20.92 -3.89 -10.15
CA GLN A 190 22.29 -4.33 -10.44
C GLN A 190 23.24 -4.15 -9.23
N ILE A 191 23.02 -3.08 -8.45
CA ILE A 191 23.83 -2.78 -7.26
C ILE A 191 23.21 -3.24 -5.93
N TYR A 192 22.13 -4.04 -6.01
CA TYR A 192 21.39 -4.51 -4.83
C TYR A 192 20.91 -3.37 -3.90
N SER A 193 20.57 -2.24 -4.48
CA SER A 193 20.07 -1.08 -3.72
C SER A 193 18.75 -1.39 -3.01
N PRO A 194 18.57 -1.00 -1.75
CA PRO A 194 17.30 -1.09 -1.06
C PRO A 194 16.19 -0.26 -1.72
N LEU A 195 16.56 0.72 -2.55
CA LEU A 195 15.62 1.55 -3.31
C LEU A 195 15.01 0.84 -4.52
N ALA A 196 15.59 -0.27 -5.01
CA ALA A 196 15.10 -0.97 -6.20
C ALA A 196 13.59 -1.26 -6.12
N THR A 197 13.14 -1.80 -4.99
CA THR A 197 11.71 -2.08 -4.76
C THR A 197 10.85 -0.81 -4.78
N VAL A 198 11.33 0.29 -4.21
CA VAL A 198 10.59 1.57 -4.20
C VAL A 198 10.42 2.09 -5.62
N LEU A 199 11.49 2.05 -6.42
CA LEU A 199 11.46 2.47 -7.82
C LEU A 199 10.51 1.61 -8.65
N THR A 200 10.53 0.27 -8.47
CA THR A 200 9.58 -0.64 -9.13
C THR A 200 8.14 -0.29 -8.80
N LEU A 201 7.81 -0.12 -7.52
CA LEU A 201 6.44 0.21 -7.11
C LEU A 201 6.01 1.58 -7.65
N ARG A 202 6.87 2.58 -7.60
CA ARG A 202 6.60 3.91 -8.16
C ARG A 202 6.34 3.85 -9.66
N ARG A 203 7.14 3.06 -10.41
CA ARG A 203 6.92 2.82 -11.83
C ARG A 203 5.55 2.18 -12.09
N ILE A 204 5.22 1.09 -11.40
CA ILE A 204 3.94 0.39 -11.52
C ILE A 204 2.77 1.36 -11.31
N TRP A 205 2.84 2.18 -10.26
CA TRP A 205 1.77 3.14 -9.96
C TRP A 205 1.66 4.24 -11.02
N THR A 206 2.79 4.77 -11.52
CA THR A 206 2.82 5.80 -12.58
C THR A 206 2.30 5.23 -13.90
N GLU A 207 2.50 3.94 -14.18
CA GLU A 207 2.00 3.24 -15.36
C GLU A 207 0.52 2.80 -15.25
N GLY A 208 -0.18 3.19 -14.19
CA GLY A 208 -1.60 2.87 -14.00
C GLY A 208 -1.87 1.53 -13.33
N GLY A 209 -0.85 0.87 -12.75
CA GLY A 209 -0.99 -0.43 -12.08
C GLY A 209 -1.80 -0.42 -10.78
N THR A 210 -2.46 0.69 -10.45
CA THR A 210 -3.41 0.81 -9.33
C THR A 210 -4.84 1.07 -9.79
N LEU A 211 -5.05 1.18 -11.11
CA LEU A 211 -6.37 1.47 -11.67
C LEU A 211 -7.07 0.16 -11.99
N HIS A 212 -8.19 -0.06 -11.34
CA HIS A 212 -9.04 -1.22 -11.56
C HIS A 212 -10.34 -0.81 -12.23
N LYS A 213 -10.91 -1.71 -13.03
CA LYS A 213 -12.21 -1.48 -13.66
C LYS A 213 -13.32 -1.37 -12.60
N PHE A 214 -13.18 -2.09 -11.51
CA PHE A 214 -14.10 -2.11 -10.37
C PHE A 214 -13.33 -2.15 -9.08
N TYR A 215 -13.90 -1.53 -8.04
CA TYR A 215 -13.43 -1.60 -6.67
C TYR A 215 -14.51 -2.25 -5.82
N ASP A 216 -14.09 -2.99 -4.79
CA ASP A 216 -14.99 -3.77 -3.96
C ASP A 216 -15.49 -2.99 -2.72
N ASP A 217 -15.19 -1.70 -2.64
CA ASP A 217 -15.58 -0.83 -1.51
C ASP A 217 -17.09 -0.94 -1.23
N SER A 218 -17.92 -0.90 -2.28
CA SER A 218 -19.38 -0.98 -2.15
C SER A 218 -19.88 -2.33 -1.66
N LEU A 219 -19.14 -3.41 -1.93
CA LEU A 219 -19.47 -4.76 -1.47
C LEU A 219 -19.22 -4.92 0.03
N LEU A 220 -18.28 -4.15 0.57
CA LEU A 220 -17.97 -4.15 2.00
C LEU A 220 -18.93 -3.31 2.85
N GLY A 221 -19.92 -2.65 2.20
CA GLY A 221 -20.83 -1.71 2.83
C GLY A 221 -20.27 -0.29 2.83
N PHE A 222 -20.96 0.62 3.53
CA PHE A 222 -20.49 2.01 3.60
C PHE A 222 -19.25 2.11 4.51
N VAL A 223 -18.11 2.43 3.90
CA VAL A 223 -16.87 2.77 4.60
C VAL A 223 -16.56 4.24 4.30
N GLU A 224 -16.66 5.09 5.32
CA GLU A 224 -16.26 6.48 5.20
C GLU A 224 -14.74 6.57 5.07
N THR A 225 -14.25 7.05 3.93
CA THR A 225 -12.83 7.14 3.60
C THR A 225 -12.32 8.57 3.73
N GLU A 226 -11.01 8.69 3.97
CA GLU A 226 -10.31 9.97 3.95
C GLU A 226 -10.18 10.49 2.51
N THR A 227 -10.19 11.80 2.36
CA THR A 227 -10.13 12.50 1.07
C THR A 227 -8.70 12.93 0.73
N LEU A 228 -8.48 13.38 -0.51
CA LEU A 228 -7.24 14.05 -0.92
C LEU A 228 -6.93 15.24 0.00
N GLU A 229 -7.95 16.05 0.34
CA GLU A 229 -7.82 17.21 1.23
C GLU A 229 -7.30 16.81 2.61
N ASP A 230 -7.88 15.77 3.21
CA ASP A 230 -7.48 15.26 4.53
C ASP A 230 -6.03 14.77 4.52
N GLN A 231 -5.65 14.02 3.50
CA GLN A 231 -4.32 13.44 3.38
C GLN A 231 -3.24 14.51 3.13
N VAL A 232 -3.52 15.53 2.32
CA VAL A 232 -2.60 16.66 2.13
C VAL A 232 -2.47 17.46 3.43
N LYS A 233 -3.58 17.72 4.13
CA LYS A 233 -3.57 18.38 5.45
C LYS A 233 -2.72 17.62 6.47
N LEU A 234 -2.87 16.31 6.52
CA LEU A 234 -2.08 15.44 7.38
C LEU A 234 -0.59 15.47 7.01
N SER A 235 -0.26 15.41 5.72
CA SER A 235 1.12 15.47 5.23
C SER A 235 1.78 16.80 5.58
N ILE A 236 1.08 17.92 5.40
CA ILE A 236 1.56 19.25 5.82
C ILE A 236 1.86 19.24 7.32
N ALA A 237 0.90 18.80 8.16
CA ALA A 237 1.07 18.78 9.60
C ALA A 237 2.26 17.92 10.05
N LYS A 238 2.46 16.76 9.43
CA LYS A 238 3.59 15.86 9.69
C LYS A 238 4.93 16.54 9.35
N GLN A 239 5.04 17.16 8.18
CA GLN A 239 6.29 17.75 7.70
C GLN A 239 6.70 19.01 8.45
N ILE A 240 5.75 19.78 8.99
CA ILE A 240 6.04 20.97 9.82
C ILE A 240 6.08 20.67 11.34
N GLY A 241 6.00 19.38 11.72
CA GLY A 241 6.12 18.95 13.12
C GLY A 241 4.93 19.29 14.02
N LYS A 242 3.74 19.49 13.46
CA LYS A 242 2.49 19.81 14.19
C LYS A 242 1.57 18.62 14.47
N VAL A 243 2.04 17.39 14.30
CA VAL A 243 1.23 16.18 14.58
C VAL A 243 1.33 15.82 16.05
N PRO A 244 0.21 15.53 16.73
CA PRO A 244 0.22 15.01 18.09
C PRO A 244 1.01 13.69 18.19
N ARG A 245 1.78 13.50 19.26
CA ARG A 245 2.70 12.37 19.46
C ARG A 245 2.09 10.96 19.35
N GLY A 246 0.76 10.82 19.29
CA GLY A 246 0.07 9.53 19.17
C GLY A 246 -0.13 9.01 17.74
N GLN A 247 0.12 9.82 16.70
CA GLN A 247 -0.09 9.45 15.29
C GLN A 247 1.21 9.32 14.47
N SER A 248 2.37 9.36 15.10
CA SER A 248 3.67 9.22 14.43
C SER A 248 4.01 7.75 14.17
N LEU A 249 3.40 7.17 13.15
CA LEU A 249 3.70 5.80 12.67
C LEU A 249 5.00 5.71 11.84
N LEU A 250 5.73 6.81 11.64
CA LEU A 250 6.85 6.89 10.69
C LEU A 250 8.23 6.54 11.27
N ARG A 251 8.33 5.96 12.47
CA ARG A 251 9.61 5.39 12.94
C ARG A 251 9.98 4.05 12.31
N THR A 252 9.16 3.51 11.42
CA THR A 252 9.29 2.12 10.93
C THR A 252 9.84 2.01 9.51
N LEU A 253 10.07 3.10 8.79
CA LEU A 253 10.61 3.05 7.41
C LEU A 253 12.13 2.90 7.32
N SER A 254 12.87 3.09 8.39
CA SER A 254 14.32 2.78 8.46
C SER A 254 14.61 1.28 8.62
N ALA A 255 13.60 0.42 8.65
CA ALA A 255 13.71 -1.04 8.78
C ALA A 255 13.07 -1.80 7.59
N VAL A 256 12.79 -1.11 6.48
CA VAL A 256 12.23 -1.73 5.26
C VAL A 256 13.33 -2.09 4.28
#